data_550be6de9a376cb923baadf680237cf0
#
_entry.id   550be6de9a376cb923baadf680237cf0
#
_cell.length_a   1.000
_cell.length_b   1.000
_cell.length_c   1.000
_cell.angle_alpha   90.00
_cell.angle_beta   90.00
_cell.angle_gamma   90.00
#
_symmetry.space_group_name_H-M   'P 1'
#
loop_
_entity.id
_entity.type
_entity.pdbx_description
1 polymer ?
#
loop_
_entity_poly.entity_id
_entity_poly.type
_entity_poly.pdbx_seq_one_letter_code
_entity_poly.pdbx_strand_id
1 'polypeptide(L)'
;MSQAIRIARRLRGRARAFVADAKGLAALELALILPLALMLMSLVVFGGQAYGVQRRVTLAATTVANIFAQANNTNASIITEAQKDQILAYPNLVLYPYDGSTATVVVSQLLVTTSNGTATGTVCGSWPNANGTARTVGSQLSLDPSIAAAFSGSSASNNPACGSIPANTVPTNYVVLGEVTYPFQPTGIWFSVGTMALHDSIIMIPRVASPITVQ
;
A
#
# COMPACT_ATOMS: atom_id res chain seq x y z
N MET A 1 -54.35 2.97 52.61
CA MET A 1 -54.63 2.92 51.17
C MET A 1 -54.55 4.27 50.45
N SER A 2 -54.63 5.40 51.17
CA SER A 2 -54.71 6.73 50.52
C SER A 2 -53.38 7.38 50.06
N GLN A 3 -52.23 7.00 50.65
CA GLN A 3 -50.93 7.60 50.27
C GLN A 3 -50.35 7.06 48.96
N ALA A 4 -50.51 5.77 48.69
CA ALA A 4 -50.00 5.12 47.49
C ALA A 4 -50.68 5.69 46.22
N ILE A 5 -51.97 5.97 46.29
CA ILE A 5 -52.76 6.55 45.19
C ILE A 5 -52.33 8.00 44.89
N ARG A 6 -51.96 8.79 45.87
CA ARG A 6 -51.47 10.15 45.71
C ARG A 6 -50.08 10.19 45.08
N ILE A 7 -49.20 9.25 45.47
CA ILE A 7 -47.86 9.13 44.88
C ILE A 7 -47.96 8.72 43.39
N ALA A 8 -48.81 7.71 43.07
CA ALA A 8 -49.00 7.25 41.72
C ALA A 8 -49.57 8.38 40.81
N ARG A 9 -50.50 9.21 41.33
CA ARG A 9 -51.08 10.33 40.58
C ARG A 9 -50.04 11.44 40.34
N ARG A 10 -49.17 11.75 41.32
CA ARG A 10 -48.05 12.73 41.16
C ARG A 10 -47.00 12.25 40.17
N LEU A 11 -46.65 10.96 40.17
CA LEU A 11 -45.72 10.38 39.21
C LEU A 11 -46.27 10.40 37.80
N ARG A 12 -47.55 10.06 37.61
CA ARG A 12 -48.20 10.17 36.30
C ARG A 12 -48.30 11.62 35.79
N GLY A 13 -48.53 12.59 36.66
CA GLY A 13 -48.55 14.01 36.29
C GLY A 13 -47.17 14.51 35.84
N ARG A 14 -46.13 14.13 36.53
CA ARG A 14 -44.76 14.47 36.16
C ARG A 14 -44.30 13.77 34.87
N ALA A 15 -44.65 12.51 34.69
CA ALA A 15 -44.35 11.79 33.42
C ALA A 15 -45.04 12.42 32.22
N ARG A 16 -46.34 12.86 32.37
CA ARG A 16 -47.04 13.55 31.32
C ARG A 16 -46.46 14.95 31.02
N ALA A 17 -46.05 15.70 32.02
CA ALA A 17 -45.38 16.97 31.88
C ALA A 17 -44.01 16.81 31.14
N PHE A 18 -43.29 15.72 31.44
CA PHE A 18 -42.01 15.42 30.77
C PHE A 18 -42.19 15.05 29.28
N VAL A 19 -43.26 14.33 28.95
CA VAL A 19 -43.55 13.95 27.54
C VAL A 19 -44.13 15.14 26.77
N ALA A 20 -44.77 16.13 27.42
CA ALA A 20 -45.32 17.32 26.82
C ALA A 20 -44.32 18.47 26.66
N ASP A 21 -43.12 18.34 27.23
CA ASP A 21 -42.10 19.38 27.18
C ASP A 21 -41.32 19.29 25.83
N ALA A 22 -41.66 20.18 24.88
CA ALA A 22 -41.01 20.28 23.58
C ALA A 22 -39.49 20.50 23.67
N LYS A 23 -38.97 21.02 24.79
CA LYS A 23 -37.53 21.18 25.05
C LYS A 23 -36.84 19.82 25.30
N GLY A 24 -37.56 18.88 25.96
CA GLY A 24 -37.09 17.52 26.16
C GLY A 24 -37.01 16.71 24.86
N LEU A 25 -37.94 16.93 23.94
CA LEU A 25 -37.96 16.28 22.62
C LEU A 25 -36.72 16.66 21.77
N ALA A 26 -36.40 17.94 21.70
CA ALA A 26 -35.21 18.44 20.98
C ALA A 26 -33.91 17.89 21.55
N ALA A 27 -33.79 17.73 22.88
CA ALA A 27 -32.63 17.12 23.52
C ALA A 27 -32.49 15.63 23.18
N LEU A 28 -33.61 14.90 23.06
CA LEU A 28 -33.63 13.49 22.69
C LEU A 28 -33.27 13.29 21.21
N GLU A 29 -33.76 14.14 20.32
CA GLU A 29 -33.37 14.16 18.91
C GLU A 29 -31.87 14.40 18.75
N LEU A 30 -31.31 15.40 19.46
CA LEU A 30 -29.88 15.68 19.45
C LEU A 30 -29.07 14.49 19.99
N ALA A 31 -29.53 13.88 21.10
CA ALA A 31 -28.84 12.73 21.70
C ALA A 31 -28.80 11.50 20.77
N LEU A 32 -29.77 11.38 19.87
CA LEU A 32 -29.82 10.29 18.88
C LEU A 32 -28.97 10.60 17.65
N ILE A 33 -28.92 11.86 17.20
CA ILE A 33 -28.16 12.28 16.02
C ILE A 33 -26.66 12.42 16.37
N LEU A 34 -26.31 12.85 17.59
CA LEU A 34 -24.94 13.15 17.98
C LEU A 34 -23.97 11.95 17.79
N PRO A 35 -24.27 10.73 18.26
CA PRO A 35 -23.38 9.59 18.07
C PRO A 35 -23.19 9.25 16.59
N LEU A 36 -24.25 9.38 15.79
CA LEU A 36 -24.16 9.15 14.34
C LEU A 36 -23.28 10.21 13.66
N ALA A 37 -23.45 11.48 14.04
CA ALA A 37 -22.64 12.58 13.50
C ALA A 37 -21.15 12.43 13.88
N LEU A 38 -20.86 12.03 15.13
CA LEU A 38 -19.50 11.76 15.57
C LEU A 38 -18.88 10.56 14.85
N MET A 39 -19.67 9.52 14.59
CA MET A 39 -19.20 8.36 13.80
C MET A 39 -18.86 8.76 12.36
N LEU A 40 -19.70 9.53 11.71
CA LEU A 40 -19.44 10.04 10.36
C LEU A 40 -18.22 10.95 10.31
N MET A 41 -18.10 11.86 11.28
CA MET A 41 -16.93 12.73 11.39
C MET A 41 -15.64 11.92 11.57
N SER A 42 -15.65 10.90 12.42
CA SER A 42 -14.51 10.01 12.62
C SER A 42 -14.14 9.27 11.32
N LEU A 43 -15.12 8.79 10.57
CA LEU A 43 -14.90 8.10 9.30
C LEU A 43 -14.20 9.00 8.28
N VAL A 44 -14.62 10.28 8.19
CA VAL A 44 -13.98 11.27 7.29
C VAL A 44 -12.53 11.53 7.70
N VAL A 45 -12.26 11.67 8.99
CA VAL A 45 -10.89 11.90 9.49
C VAL A 45 -10.01 10.69 9.22
N PHE A 46 -10.48 9.48 9.51
CA PHE A 46 -9.71 8.24 9.27
C PHE A 46 -9.48 7.99 7.79
N GLY A 47 -10.51 8.19 6.95
CA GLY A 47 -10.39 8.05 5.50
C GLY A 47 -9.37 9.04 4.92
N GLY A 48 -9.39 10.28 5.40
CA GLY A 48 -8.41 11.30 5.00
C GLY A 48 -6.98 10.94 5.40
N GLN A 49 -6.78 10.43 6.61
CA GLN A 49 -5.46 9.95 7.07
C GLN A 49 -4.98 8.77 6.21
N ALA A 50 -5.82 7.75 6.01
CA ALA A 50 -5.49 6.58 5.21
C ALA A 50 -5.12 6.94 3.77
N TYR A 51 -5.89 7.84 3.14
CA TYR A 51 -5.60 8.34 1.80
C TYR A 51 -4.26 9.09 1.74
N GLY A 52 -3.98 9.95 2.73
CA GLY A 52 -2.70 10.65 2.81
C GLY A 52 -1.50 9.72 2.94
N VAL A 53 -1.63 8.66 3.74
CA VAL A 53 -0.57 7.65 3.90
C VAL A 53 -0.45 6.80 2.65
N GLN A 54 -1.55 6.36 2.03
CA GLN A 54 -1.52 5.59 0.78
C GLN A 54 -0.74 6.33 -0.31
N ARG A 55 -0.96 7.64 -0.45
CA ARG A 55 -0.20 8.45 -1.40
C ARG A 55 1.30 8.44 -1.12
N ARG A 56 1.72 8.42 0.15
CA ARG A 56 3.13 8.30 0.53
C ARG A 56 3.69 6.92 0.23
N VAL A 57 2.90 5.87 0.42
CA VAL A 57 3.27 4.50 0.06
C VAL A 57 3.52 4.39 -1.45
N THR A 58 2.64 4.98 -2.28
CA THR A 58 2.83 5.07 -3.74
C THR A 58 4.12 5.81 -4.10
N LEU A 59 4.38 6.94 -3.45
CA LEU A 59 5.62 7.70 -3.67
C LEU A 59 6.85 6.89 -3.25
N ALA A 60 6.79 6.17 -2.14
CA ALA A 60 7.88 5.33 -1.67
C ALA A 60 8.16 4.19 -2.67
N ALA A 61 7.13 3.48 -3.13
CA ALA A 61 7.26 2.43 -4.15
C ALA A 61 7.88 2.98 -5.44
N THR A 62 7.39 4.13 -5.91
CA THR A 62 7.91 4.81 -7.10
C THR A 62 9.37 5.21 -6.93
N THR A 63 9.73 5.78 -5.78
CA THR A 63 11.09 6.23 -5.50
C THR A 63 12.06 5.07 -5.47
N VAL A 64 11.73 4.00 -4.74
CA VAL A 64 12.59 2.81 -4.63
C VAL A 64 12.76 2.15 -6.00
N ALA A 65 11.67 1.92 -6.74
CA ALA A 65 11.73 1.32 -8.07
C ALA A 65 12.55 2.17 -9.05
N ASN A 66 12.39 3.50 -9.00
CA ASN A 66 13.10 4.42 -9.89
C ASN A 66 14.60 4.46 -9.58
N ILE A 67 14.99 4.54 -8.30
CA ILE A 67 16.41 4.54 -7.92
C ILE A 67 17.04 3.21 -8.27
N PHE A 68 16.36 2.09 -8.03
CA PHE A 68 16.85 0.77 -8.38
C PHE A 68 16.99 0.60 -9.90
N ALA A 69 16.03 1.11 -10.67
CA ALA A 69 16.09 1.10 -12.15
C ALA A 69 17.18 2.02 -12.73
N GLN A 70 17.66 3.00 -11.96
CA GLN A 70 18.75 3.90 -12.34
C GLN A 70 20.12 3.42 -11.84
N ALA A 71 20.14 2.44 -10.95
CA ALA A 71 21.37 1.95 -10.38
C ALA A 71 22.27 1.38 -11.49
N ASN A 72 23.29 2.14 -11.80
CA ASN A 72 24.25 1.87 -12.84
C ASN A 72 25.62 2.33 -12.32
N ASN A 73 26.54 1.42 -12.23
CA ASN A 73 27.92 1.77 -12.06
C ASN A 73 28.62 1.64 -13.41
N THR A 74 29.00 2.72 -13.99
CA THR A 74 29.71 3.11 -15.20
C THR A 74 29.97 2.08 -16.33
N ASN A 75 29.84 0.77 -16.11
CA ASN A 75 30.00 -0.29 -17.13
C ASN A 75 29.32 -1.63 -16.83
N ALA A 76 28.63 -1.74 -15.69
CA ALA A 76 27.85 -2.94 -15.35
C ALA A 76 26.70 -2.54 -14.45
N SER A 77 25.53 -3.14 -14.64
CA SER A 77 24.36 -2.92 -13.79
C SER A 77 24.56 -3.59 -12.40
N ILE A 78 25.63 -3.21 -11.72
CA ILE A 78 26.03 -3.77 -10.43
C ILE A 78 25.65 -2.77 -9.34
N ILE A 79 24.93 -3.24 -8.35
CA ILE A 79 24.61 -2.54 -7.10
C ILE A 79 25.36 -3.26 -6.00
N THR A 80 26.06 -2.50 -5.16
CA THR A 80 26.64 -3.11 -3.95
C THR A 80 25.57 -3.40 -2.91
N GLU A 81 25.81 -4.38 -2.02
CA GLU A 81 24.92 -4.69 -0.89
C GLU A 81 24.60 -3.43 -0.08
N ALA A 82 25.60 -2.58 0.21
CA ALA A 82 25.41 -1.33 0.94
C ALA A 82 24.49 -0.34 0.20
N GLN A 83 24.61 -0.22 -1.12
CA GLN A 83 23.72 0.62 -1.94
C GLN A 83 22.31 0.07 -1.96
N LYS A 84 22.14 -1.25 -2.09
CA LYS A 84 20.85 -1.91 -2.01
C LYS A 84 20.15 -1.59 -0.69
N ASP A 85 20.86 -1.74 0.44
CA ASP A 85 20.29 -1.48 1.77
C ASP A 85 19.91 -0.02 1.95
N GLN A 86 20.71 0.91 1.41
CA GLN A 86 20.36 2.33 1.38
C GLN A 86 19.10 2.58 0.56
N ILE A 87 18.97 1.99 -0.62
CA ILE A 87 17.79 2.16 -1.48
C ILE A 87 16.54 1.62 -0.77
N LEU A 88 16.63 0.45 -0.16
CA LEU A 88 15.52 -0.15 0.57
C LEU A 88 15.14 0.60 1.86
N ALA A 89 16.01 1.47 2.36
CA ALA A 89 15.74 2.34 3.51
C ALA A 89 15.04 3.68 3.13
N TYR A 90 14.99 4.06 1.85
CA TYR A 90 14.35 5.34 1.43
C TYR A 90 12.90 5.52 1.88
N PRO A 91 12.06 4.46 1.99
CA PRO A 91 10.71 4.61 2.53
C PRO A 91 10.65 5.27 3.90
N ASN A 92 11.69 5.13 4.75
CA ASN A 92 11.76 5.80 6.05
C ASN A 92 11.69 7.34 5.92
N LEU A 93 12.27 7.89 4.85
CA LEU A 93 12.26 9.33 4.58
C LEU A 93 10.94 9.77 3.93
N VAL A 94 10.43 8.98 2.99
CA VAL A 94 9.23 9.32 2.21
C VAL A 94 7.97 9.22 3.08
N LEU A 95 7.92 8.25 3.99
CA LEU A 95 6.78 8.02 4.88
C LEU A 95 6.72 9.03 6.05
N TYR A 96 7.77 9.80 6.31
CA TYR A 96 7.74 10.78 7.39
C TYR A 96 6.48 11.69 7.31
N PRO A 97 5.75 11.96 8.42
CA PRO A 97 6.11 11.74 9.83
C PRO A 97 5.74 10.35 10.39
N TYR A 98 5.33 9.42 9.57
CA TYR A 98 5.02 8.05 9.99
C TYR A 98 6.30 7.22 10.11
N ASP A 99 6.28 6.21 10.97
CA ASP A 99 7.43 5.34 11.17
C ASP A 99 7.60 4.38 9.97
N GLY A 100 8.42 4.79 9.02
CA GLY A 100 8.72 3.99 7.83
C GLY A 100 9.54 2.72 8.13
N SER A 101 10.14 2.58 9.33
CA SER A 101 10.92 1.39 9.69
C SER A 101 10.07 0.12 9.72
N THR A 102 8.75 0.25 9.90
CA THR A 102 7.79 -0.86 9.88
C THR A 102 7.35 -1.25 8.47
N ALA A 103 7.73 -0.46 7.46
CA ALA A 103 7.35 -0.75 6.08
C ALA A 103 8.07 -2.00 5.55
N THR A 104 7.35 -2.82 4.84
CA THR A 104 7.90 -3.91 4.04
C THR A 104 8.21 -3.39 2.65
N VAL A 105 9.44 -3.57 2.21
CA VAL A 105 9.90 -3.15 0.89
C VAL A 105 10.50 -4.34 0.17
N VAL A 106 10.04 -4.59 -1.04
CA VAL A 106 10.60 -5.65 -1.90
C VAL A 106 10.85 -5.07 -3.28
N VAL A 107 12.06 -5.21 -3.78
CA VAL A 107 12.36 -4.89 -5.17
C VAL A 107 12.66 -6.18 -5.89
N SER A 108 12.01 -6.38 -7.03
CA SER A 108 12.20 -7.59 -7.84
C SER A 108 12.51 -7.21 -9.28
N GLN A 109 13.44 -7.91 -9.88
CA GLN A 109 13.71 -7.83 -11.31
C GLN A 109 12.93 -8.92 -12.02
N LEU A 110 12.14 -8.53 -12.99
CA LEU A 110 11.28 -9.42 -13.75
C LEU A 110 11.72 -9.45 -15.21
N LEU A 111 11.74 -10.62 -15.78
CA LEU A 111 11.87 -10.85 -17.21
C LEU A 111 10.46 -10.94 -17.80
N VAL A 112 10.09 -10.02 -18.68
CA VAL A 112 8.76 -9.96 -19.27
C VAL A 112 8.72 -10.81 -20.54
N THR A 113 7.76 -11.72 -20.59
CA THR A 113 7.40 -12.51 -21.79
C THR A 113 5.97 -12.21 -22.17
N THR A 114 5.71 -12.06 -23.44
CA THR A 114 4.37 -11.81 -23.97
C THR A 114 3.91 -12.98 -24.81
N SER A 115 2.72 -13.48 -24.53
CA SER A 115 2.06 -14.53 -25.29
C SER A 115 0.57 -14.23 -25.42
N ASN A 116 0.04 -14.26 -26.61
CA ASN A 116 -1.40 -14.03 -26.87
C ASN A 116 -1.96 -12.75 -26.21
N GLY A 117 -1.21 -11.67 -26.21
CA GLY A 117 -1.64 -10.41 -25.58
C GLY A 117 -1.56 -10.37 -24.06
N THR A 118 -1.05 -11.42 -23.43
CA THR A 118 -0.82 -11.47 -21.99
C THR A 118 0.66 -11.30 -21.68
N ALA A 119 0.99 -10.43 -20.71
CA ALA A 119 2.35 -10.26 -20.22
C ALA A 119 2.54 -11.09 -18.95
N THR A 120 3.62 -11.84 -18.91
CA THR A 120 4.05 -12.61 -17.74
C THR A 120 5.45 -12.16 -17.35
N GLY A 121 5.64 -11.81 -16.08
CA GLY A 121 6.94 -11.48 -15.51
C GLY A 121 7.52 -12.69 -14.77
N THR A 122 8.69 -13.16 -15.18
CA THR A 122 9.44 -14.20 -14.43
C THR A 122 10.44 -13.52 -13.51
N VAL A 123 10.41 -13.83 -12.21
CA VAL A 123 11.33 -13.27 -11.22
C VAL A 123 12.75 -13.76 -11.46
N CYS A 124 13.66 -12.84 -11.74
CA CYS A 124 15.09 -13.12 -11.94
C CYS A 124 15.95 -12.77 -10.72
N GLY A 125 15.50 -11.83 -9.91
CA GLY A 125 16.11 -11.44 -8.65
C GLY A 125 15.08 -10.77 -7.77
N SER A 126 15.23 -10.89 -6.46
CA SER A 126 14.35 -10.24 -5.50
C SER A 126 15.11 -9.87 -4.24
N TRP A 127 15.00 -8.61 -3.85
CA TRP A 127 15.74 -8.02 -2.74
C TRP A 127 14.77 -7.34 -1.79
N PRO A 128 14.49 -7.98 -0.65
CA PRO A 128 13.65 -7.39 0.39
C PRO A 128 14.47 -6.53 1.35
N ASN A 129 13.78 -5.64 2.08
CA ASN A 129 14.32 -5.08 3.32
C ASN A 129 14.19 -6.09 4.47
N ALA A 130 14.64 -5.70 5.69
CA ALA A 130 14.60 -6.56 6.88
C ALA A 130 13.18 -7.08 7.25
N ASN A 131 12.12 -6.35 6.85
CA ASN A 131 10.73 -6.71 7.14
C ASN A 131 10.08 -7.50 6.00
N GLY A 132 10.76 -7.61 4.86
CA GLY A 132 10.22 -8.22 3.66
C GLY A 132 10.65 -9.67 3.46
N THR A 133 9.98 -10.34 2.54
CA THR A 133 10.36 -11.68 2.08
C THR A 133 10.62 -11.60 0.59
N ALA A 134 11.78 -12.12 0.17
CA ALA A 134 12.14 -12.19 -1.24
C ALA A 134 11.13 -13.07 -2.01
N ARG A 135 10.81 -12.67 -3.22
CA ARG A 135 10.08 -13.53 -4.16
C ARG A 135 10.97 -14.66 -4.64
N THR A 136 10.40 -15.83 -4.82
CA THR A 136 11.14 -17.00 -5.32
C THR A 136 11.59 -16.75 -6.75
N VAL A 137 12.87 -16.88 -7.01
CA VAL A 137 13.43 -16.80 -8.37
C VAL A 137 12.83 -17.89 -9.24
N GLY A 138 12.43 -17.52 -10.46
CA GLY A 138 11.69 -18.40 -11.38
C GLY A 138 10.17 -18.38 -11.20
N SER A 139 9.63 -17.76 -10.15
CA SER A 139 8.19 -17.59 -10.02
C SER A 139 7.64 -16.62 -11.06
N GLN A 140 6.40 -16.85 -11.51
CA GLN A 140 5.75 -16.07 -12.54
C GLN A 140 4.66 -15.17 -11.92
N LEU A 141 4.62 -13.92 -12.41
CA LEU A 141 3.58 -12.94 -12.07
C LEU A 141 2.83 -12.56 -13.34
N SER A 142 1.50 -12.53 -13.25
CA SER A 142 0.68 -11.91 -14.29
C SER A 142 0.85 -10.40 -14.20
N LEU A 143 1.21 -9.77 -15.31
CA LEU A 143 1.39 -8.33 -15.41
C LEU A 143 0.16 -7.69 -16.08
N ASP A 144 0.01 -6.37 -15.86
CA ASP A 144 -1.08 -5.62 -16.48
C ASP A 144 -1.02 -5.74 -18.03
N PRO A 145 -2.17 -5.90 -18.72
CA PRO A 145 -2.22 -6.01 -20.17
C PRO A 145 -1.59 -4.82 -20.91
N SER A 146 -1.54 -3.64 -20.32
CA SER A 146 -0.85 -2.48 -20.90
C SER A 146 0.66 -2.70 -21.08
N ILE A 147 1.26 -3.52 -20.22
CA ILE A 147 2.67 -3.90 -20.31
C ILE A 147 2.89 -4.82 -21.50
N ALA A 148 1.92 -5.69 -21.83
CA ALA A 148 2.01 -6.56 -23.01
C ALA A 148 2.13 -5.74 -24.30
N ALA A 149 1.45 -4.60 -24.39
CA ALA A 149 1.54 -3.72 -25.55
C ALA A 149 2.93 -3.05 -25.66
N ALA A 150 3.53 -2.67 -24.54
CA ALA A 150 4.87 -2.06 -24.50
C ALA A 150 5.98 -3.04 -24.89
N PHE A 151 5.78 -4.34 -24.63
CA PHE A 151 6.73 -5.42 -24.92
C PHE A 151 6.26 -6.34 -26.05
N SER A 152 5.31 -5.91 -26.87
CA SER A 152 4.82 -6.66 -28.03
C SER A 152 5.97 -6.90 -29.02
N GLY A 153 6.36 -8.15 -29.19
CA GLY A 153 7.53 -8.55 -30.00
C GLY A 153 8.57 -9.35 -29.22
N SER A 154 8.46 -9.38 -27.91
CA SER A 154 9.30 -10.19 -27.02
C SER A 154 8.78 -11.63 -26.98
N SER A 155 9.00 -12.40 -28.04
CA SER A 155 8.61 -13.81 -28.05
C SER A 155 9.39 -14.60 -27.01
N ALA A 156 8.71 -15.47 -26.28
CA ALA A 156 9.31 -16.38 -25.30
C ALA A 156 10.45 -17.24 -25.88
N SER A 157 10.46 -17.43 -27.20
CA SER A 157 11.45 -18.21 -27.91
C SER A 157 12.85 -17.58 -27.98
N ASN A 158 12.95 -16.25 -27.83
CA ASN A 158 14.23 -15.53 -27.87
C ASN A 158 14.66 -15.01 -26.49
N ASN A 159 13.99 -15.47 -25.46
CA ASN A 159 14.17 -14.96 -24.11
C ASN A 159 15.01 -15.95 -23.30
N PRO A 160 16.28 -15.62 -23.01
CA PRO A 160 17.12 -16.49 -22.20
C PRO A 160 16.49 -16.60 -20.79
N ALA A 161 16.61 -17.78 -20.19
CA ALA A 161 16.28 -17.95 -18.78
C ALA A 161 17.05 -16.93 -17.93
N CYS A 162 16.50 -16.50 -16.81
CA CYS A 162 17.18 -15.61 -15.86
C CYS A 162 18.64 -16.03 -15.65
N GLY A 163 19.56 -15.13 -15.90
CA GLY A 163 21.00 -15.38 -15.72
C GLY A 163 21.79 -15.91 -16.91
N SER A 164 21.17 -16.25 -18.03
CA SER A 164 21.87 -16.70 -19.25
C SER A 164 21.74 -15.69 -20.39
N ILE A 165 22.25 -14.48 -20.18
CA ILE A 165 22.30 -13.48 -21.25
C ILE A 165 23.62 -13.63 -21.96
N PRO A 166 23.65 -13.95 -23.27
CA PRO A 166 24.85 -13.91 -24.06
C PRO A 166 25.45 -12.50 -24.04
N ALA A 167 26.75 -12.40 -23.89
CA ALA A 167 27.53 -11.18 -23.62
C ALA A 167 27.39 -10.03 -24.65
N ASN A 168 26.53 -10.10 -25.65
CA ASN A 168 26.30 -9.05 -26.66
C ASN A 168 24.83 -8.88 -27.05
N THR A 169 23.90 -9.48 -26.32
CA THR A 169 22.47 -9.25 -26.55
C THR A 169 21.93 -8.39 -25.42
N VAL A 170 21.42 -7.22 -25.78
CA VAL A 170 20.72 -6.32 -24.86
C VAL A 170 19.29 -6.86 -24.69
N PRO A 171 18.95 -7.53 -23.60
CA PRO A 171 17.59 -7.93 -23.38
C PRO A 171 16.79 -6.69 -22.99
N THR A 172 15.92 -6.25 -23.90
CA THR A 172 15.04 -5.10 -23.74
C THR A 172 13.85 -5.39 -22.80
N ASN A 173 13.77 -6.60 -22.27
CA ASN A 173 12.54 -7.13 -21.64
C ASN A 173 12.62 -7.25 -20.12
N TYR A 174 13.60 -6.65 -19.48
CA TYR A 174 13.64 -6.58 -18.03
C TYR A 174 12.88 -5.39 -17.51
N VAL A 175 12.17 -5.60 -16.41
CA VAL A 175 11.53 -4.52 -15.64
C VAL A 175 11.87 -4.68 -14.16
N VAL A 176 11.85 -3.59 -13.45
CA VAL A 176 11.98 -3.54 -11.98
C VAL A 176 10.60 -3.34 -11.39
N LEU A 177 10.19 -4.26 -10.53
CA LEU A 177 8.99 -4.17 -9.72
C LEU A 177 9.39 -3.71 -8.31
N GLY A 178 8.94 -2.54 -7.91
CA GLY A 178 9.07 -2.04 -6.54
C GLY A 178 7.74 -2.18 -5.81
N GLU A 179 7.76 -2.84 -4.67
CA GLU A 179 6.59 -3.09 -3.82
C GLU A 179 6.84 -2.52 -2.44
N VAL A 180 5.88 -1.76 -1.93
CA VAL A 180 5.92 -1.23 -0.57
C VAL A 180 4.60 -1.53 0.11
N THR A 181 4.68 -2.11 1.30
CA THR A 181 3.53 -2.34 2.18
C THR A 181 3.78 -1.67 3.51
N TYR A 182 2.83 -0.87 3.95
CA TYR A 182 2.90 -0.15 5.21
C TYR A 182 1.75 -0.54 6.14
N PRO A 183 2.04 -1.02 7.37
CA PRO A 183 1.02 -1.34 8.36
C PRO A 183 0.50 -0.05 9.00
N PHE A 184 -0.53 0.55 8.40
CA PHE A 184 -1.13 1.78 8.89
C PHE A 184 -2.13 1.51 9.99
N GLN A 185 -1.97 2.20 11.11
CA GLN A 185 -2.93 2.20 12.21
C GLN A 185 -3.54 3.60 12.34
N PRO A 186 -4.81 3.78 11.98
CA PRO A 186 -5.49 5.06 12.16
C PRO A 186 -5.56 5.42 13.64
N THR A 187 -5.19 6.65 13.98
CA THR A 187 -5.34 7.18 15.33
C THR A 187 -6.66 7.94 15.43
N GLY A 188 -7.56 7.45 16.28
CA GLY A 188 -8.86 8.07 16.54
C GLY A 188 -9.04 8.36 18.02
N ILE A 189 -9.88 9.37 18.33
CA ILE A 189 -10.11 9.84 19.69
C ILE A 189 -10.98 8.84 20.49
N TRP A 190 -11.82 8.03 19.82
CA TRP A 190 -12.90 7.28 20.49
C TRP A 190 -12.83 5.75 20.33
N PHE A 191 -12.16 5.24 19.30
CA PHE A 191 -12.03 3.81 19.07
C PHE A 191 -10.79 3.50 18.22
N SER A 192 -10.18 2.35 18.47
CA SER A 192 -9.07 1.85 17.67
C SER A 192 -9.65 1.04 16.53
N VAL A 193 -9.39 1.49 15.32
CA VAL A 193 -9.56 0.67 14.10
C VAL A 193 -8.28 -0.13 13.95
N GLY A 194 -8.38 -1.43 13.77
CA GLY A 194 -7.21 -2.31 13.63
C GLY A 194 -6.21 -1.83 12.58
N THR A 195 -5.06 -2.46 12.52
CA THR A 195 -4.02 -2.16 11.53
C THR A 195 -4.48 -2.52 10.11
N MET A 196 -4.35 -1.59 9.18
CA MET A 196 -4.62 -1.79 7.75
C MET A 196 -3.31 -1.86 6.99
N ALA A 197 -3.12 -2.88 6.15
CA ALA A 197 -1.98 -2.95 5.26
C ALA A 197 -2.25 -2.09 4.02
N LEU A 198 -1.55 -0.97 3.91
CA LEU A 198 -1.55 -0.12 2.71
C LEU A 198 -0.43 -0.60 1.80
N HIS A 199 -0.79 -1.04 0.61
CA HIS A 199 0.14 -1.63 -0.35
C HIS A 199 0.10 -0.87 -1.67
N ASP A 200 1.28 -0.74 -2.29
CA ASP A 200 1.38 -0.29 -3.67
C ASP A 200 2.56 -0.95 -4.37
N SER A 201 2.45 -1.09 -5.68
CA SER A 201 3.47 -1.70 -6.53
C SER A 201 3.61 -0.90 -7.82
N ILE A 202 4.85 -0.69 -8.22
CA ILE A 202 5.16 0.05 -9.45
C ILE A 202 6.16 -0.73 -10.30
N ILE A 203 5.97 -0.70 -11.60
CA ILE A 203 6.88 -1.30 -12.56
C ILE A 203 7.63 -0.19 -13.29
N MET A 204 8.95 -0.30 -13.31
CA MET A 204 9.84 0.63 -13.99
C MET A 204 10.71 -0.12 -15.00
N ILE A 205 10.95 0.50 -16.15
CA ILE A 205 11.89 -0.02 -17.14
C ILE A 205 13.29 0.41 -16.72
N PRO A 206 14.25 -0.51 -16.57
CA PRO A 206 15.65 -0.17 -16.30
C PRO A 206 16.21 0.72 -17.40
N ARG A 207 16.97 1.72 -17.02
CA ARG A 207 17.63 2.62 -18.00
C ARG A 207 18.83 1.96 -18.68
N VAL A 208 19.32 0.91 -18.10
CA VAL A 208 20.43 0.10 -18.63
C VAL A 208 19.87 -1.25 -19.02
N ALA A 209 20.22 -1.69 -20.22
CA ALA A 209 19.67 -2.89 -20.83
C ALA A 209 20.18 -4.22 -20.25
N SER A 210 21.05 -4.20 -19.27
CA SER A 210 21.60 -5.39 -18.64
C SER A 210 20.81 -5.76 -17.37
N PRO A 211 20.72 -7.05 -16.99
CA PRO A 211 20.14 -7.39 -15.72
C PRO A 211 20.95 -6.76 -14.58
N ILE A 212 20.23 -6.28 -13.59
CA ILE A 212 20.82 -5.71 -12.38
C ILE A 212 21.34 -6.87 -11.52
N THR A 213 22.60 -6.80 -11.10
CA THR A 213 23.22 -7.75 -10.17
C THR A 213 23.58 -7.03 -8.88
N VAL A 214 23.34 -7.67 -7.75
CA VAL A 214 23.76 -7.20 -6.42
C VAL A 214 24.98 -7.99 -5.98
N GLN A 215 26.05 -7.31 -5.55
CA GLN A 215 27.33 -7.89 -5.10
C GLN A 215 27.78 -7.25 -3.80
#